data_51785cf1208daf7d8ca0226a96dac1f0
#
_entry.id   51785cf1208daf7d8ca0226a96dac1f0
#
_cell.length_a   1.000
_cell.length_b   1.000
_cell.length_c   1.000
_cell.angle_alpha   90.00
_cell.angle_beta   90.00
_cell.angle_gamma   90.00
#
_symmetry.space_group_name_H-M   'P 1'
#
loop_
_entity.id
_entity.type
_entity.pdbx_description
1 polymer ?
#
loop_
_entity_poly.entity_id
_entity_poly.type
_entity_poly.pdbx_seq_one_letter_code
_entity_poly.pdbx_strand_id
1 'polypeptide(L)'
;ESVHDVVESSHASAALSWADGLAKGFALRGERRPVVAVVGDGALTGGMCWEALNNIAAADRPVVVVVNDNGRSYAPTAGGLAEHLAGLRMRAGYERVMGNVKDRLGRTPVVGPPLYEALHGLKRGIKDIIAPQGMFEDLGLKYLGPVDGHDLEAVENALTLARRFGGPVIVHCVTRKGFGYPPAENDEADQMHGPGAFDPETGELLASGGRRWTAVFADELEAVAEQRDDIVAITAAMLEPVGLGGFARRFPDRWFDVG
;
A
#
# COMPACT_ATOMS: atom_id res chain seq x y z
N GLU A 1 13.91 -6.52 -14.70
CA GLU A 1 13.02 -7.22 -15.64
C GLU A 1 13.41 -8.68 -15.76
N SER A 2 12.43 -9.57 -15.77
CA SER A 2 12.62 -11.01 -15.87
C SER A 2 11.54 -11.63 -16.77
N VAL A 3 11.66 -12.92 -17.05
CA VAL A 3 10.63 -13.69 -17.79
C VAL A 3 9.31 -13.81 -17.02
N HIS A 4 9.29 -13.40 -15.76
CA HIS A 4 8.10 -13.38 -14.91
C HIS A 4 7.40 -12.02 -14.91
N ASP A 5 8.04 -10.96 -15.41
CA ASP A 5 7.47 -9.63 -15.57
C ASP A 5 6.75 -9.55 -16.92
N VAL A 6 5.48 -9.92 -16.91
CA VAL A 6 4.68 -10.05 -18.14
C VAL A 6 4.01 -8.76 -18.59
N VAL A 7 3.96 -7.75 -17.72
CA VAL A 7 3.38 -6.43 -18.01
C VAL A 7 4.25 -5.35 -17.42
N GLU A 8 4.61 -4.39 -18.25
CA GLU A 8 5.25 -3.14 -17.84
C GLU A 8 4.25 -2.00 -18.03
N SER A 9 3.93 -1.30 -16.96
CA SER A 9 2.99 -0.18 -16.99
C SER A 9 3.26 0.79 -15.84
N SER A 10 3.31 2.07 -16.15
CA SER A 10 3.41 3.16 -15.17
C SER A 10 2.06 3.71 -14.70
N HIS A 11 0.95 3.06 -15.10
CA HIS A 11 -0.38 3.46 -14.64
C HIS A 11 -0.66 2.89 -13.25
N ALA A 12 -0.78 3.77 -12.25
CA ALA A 12 -1.21 3.39 -10.91
C ALA A 12 -2.55 2.65 -10.94
N SER A 13 -2.74 1.72 -10.02
CA SER A 13 -3.96 0.91 -9.86
C SER A 13 -4.25 -0.12 -10.96
N ALA A 14 -3.42 -0.25 -12.01
CA ALA A 14 -3.66 -1.16 -13.13
C ALA A 14 -3.26 -2.62 -12.86
N ALA A 15 -2.33 -2.87 -11.94
CA ALA A 15 -1.71 -4.18 -11.73
C ALA A 15 -2.72 -5.30 -11.45
N LEU A 16 -3.78 -5.03 -10.69
CA LEU A 16 -4.79 -6.03 -10.33
C LEU A 16 -5.66 -6.42 -11.53
N SER A 17 -5.99 -5.47 -12.41
CA SER A 17 -6.73 -5.74 -13.63
C SER A 17 -5.94 -6.62 -14.59
N TRP A 18 -4.63 -6.37 -14.71
CA TRP A 18 -3.74 -7.24 -15.47
C TRP A 18 -3.64 -8.64 -14.87
N ALA A 19 -3.53 -8.75 -13.54
CA ALA A 19 -3.46 -10.04 -12.86
C ALA A 19 -4.74 -10.86 -13.04
N ASP A 20 -5.92 -10.24 -12.95
CA ASP A 20 -7.19 -10.89 -13.20
C ASP A 20 -7.30 -11.37 -14.66
N GLY A 21 -6.90 -10.52 -15.62
CA GLY A 21 -6.86 -10.89 -17.04
C GLY A 21 -5.94 -12.07 -17.34
N LEU A 22 -4.73 -12.09 -16.78
CA LEU A 22 -3.77 -13.18 -16.90
C LEU A 22 -4.31 -14.49 -16.30
N ALA A 23 -4.90 -14.41 -15.09
CA ALA A 23 -5.48 -15.58 -14.44
C ALA A 23 -6.65 -16.18 -15.26
N LYS A 24 -7.49 -15.31 -15.85
CA LYS A 24 -8.54 -15.71 -16.79
C LYS A 24 -7.96 -16.38 -18.06
N GLY A 25 -6.91 -15.77 -18.63
CA GLY A 25 -6.22 -16.32 -19.80
C GLY A 25 -5.63 -17.71 -19.55
N PHE A 26 -4.98 -17.91 -18.40
CA PHE A 26 -4.48 -19.24 -18.00
C PHE A 26 -5.62 -20.24 -17.82
N ALA A 27 -6.70 -19.85 -17.15
CA ALA A 27 -7.86 -20.72 -16.95
C ALA A 27 -8.48 -21.16 -18.29
N LEU A 28 -8.61 -20.28 -19.28
CA LEU A 28 -9.09 -20.62 -20.63
C LEU A 28 -8.20 -21.63 -21.34
N ARG A 29 -6.92 -21.68 -21.02
CA ARG A 29 -5.95 -22.64 -21.54
C ARG A 29 -5.92 -23.95 -20.74
N GLY A 30 -6.73 -24.08 -19.71
CA GLY A 30 -6.71 -25.21 -18.79
C GLY A 30 -5.49 -25.23 -17.85
N GLU A 31 -4.76 -24.12 -17.74
CA GLU A 31 -3.59 -23.96 -16.90
C GLU A 31 -3.99 -23.33 -15.54
N ARG A 32 -3.59 -23.97 -14.45
CA ARG A 32 -3.77 -23.42 -13.10
C ARG A 32 -2.43 -22.84 -12.59
N ARG A 33 -2.08 -21.66 -13.06
CA ARG A 33 -0.85 -20.96 -12.69
C ARG A 33 -1.16 -19.84 -11.69
N PRO A 34 -0.38 -19.71 -10.59
CA PRO A 34 -0.51 -18.59 -9.69
C PRO A 34 -0.08 -17.31 -10.40
N VAL A 35 -0.86 -16.25 -10.23
CA VAL A 35 -0.53 -14.90 -10.67
C VAL A 35 -0.32 -14.04 -9.43
N VAL A 36 0.80 -13.33 -9.36
CA VAL A 36 1.13 -12.44 -8.24
C VAL A 36 1.11 -11.00 -8.74
N ALA A 37 0.33 -10.16 -8.10
CA ALA A 37 0.32 -8.71 -8.33
C ALA A 37 0.84 -8.00 -7.08
N VAL A 38 1.81 -7.12 -7.24
CA VAL A 38 2.28 -6.24 -6.17
C VAL A 38 1.68 -4.86 -6.36
N VAL A 39 1.02 -4.34 -5.34
CA VAL A 39 0.36 -3.03 -5.36
C VAL A 39 0.72 -2.25 -4.11
N GLY A 40 1.08 -0.96 -4.27
CA GLY A 40 1.28 -0.06 -3.14
C GLY A 40 -0.06 0.38 -2.53
N ASP A 41 -0.03 0.73 -1.24
CA ASP A 41 -1.22 1.22 -0.53
C ASP A 41 -1.84 2.47 -1.17
N GLY A 42 -1.02 3.40 -1.68
CA GLY A 42 -1.51 4.54 -2.45
C GLY A 42 -2.19 4.14 -3.76
N ALA A 43 -1.63 3.20 -4.51
CA ALA A 43 -2.26 2.70 -5.74
C ALA A 43 -3.54 1.88 -5.46
N LEU A 44 -3.66 1.28 -4.28
CA LEU A 44 -4.85 0.53 -3.87
C LEU A 44 -6.06 1.44 -3.64
N THR A 45 -5.88 2.75 -3.42
CA THR A 45 -6.98 3.71 -3.29
C THR A 45 -7.74 3.94 -4.59
N GLY A 46 -7.12 3.68 -5.75
CA GLY A 46 -7.71 3.92 -7.05
C GLY A 46 -8.87 2.98 -7.38
N GLY A 47 -9.95 3.52 -7.98
CA GLY A 47 -11.17 2.78 -8.31
C GLY A 47 -10.94 1.52 -9.15
N MET A 48 -9.97 1.56 -10.07
CA MET A 48 -9.63 0.40 -10.91
C MET A 48 -9.16 -0.80 -10.08
N CYS A 49 -8.47 -0.58 -8.95
CA CYS A 49 -8.12 -1.65 -8.02
C CYS A 49 -9.36 -2.32 -7.44
N TRP A 50 -10.38 -1.55 -7.07
CA TRP A 50 -11.61 -2.07 -6.47
C TRP A 50 -12.45 -2.86 -7.47
N GLU A 51 -12.54 -2.40 -8.71
CA GLU A 51 -13.17 -3.18 -9.78
C GLU A 51 -12.45 -4.52 -10.00
N ALA A 52 -11.12 -4.49 -10.02
CA ALA A 52 -10.32 -5.70 -10.17
C ALA A 52 -10.48 -6.64 -8.96
N LEU A 53 -10.44 -6.13 -7.72
CA LEU A 53 -10.65 -6.93 -6.52
C LEU A 53 -12.02 -7.61 -6.52
N ASN A 54 -13.07 -6.89 -6.92
CA ASN A 54 -14.40 -7.46 -7.07
C ASN A 54 -14.44 -8.62 -8.07
N ASN A 55 -13.75 -8.49 -9.20
CA ASN A 55 -13.65 -9.56 -10.22
C ASN A 55 -12.78 -10.75 -9.75
N ILE A 56 -11.67 -10.47 -9.06
CA ILE A 56 -10.77 -11.48 -8.49
C ILE A 56 -11.51 -12.29 -7.42
N ALA A 57 -12.22 -11.62 -6.52
CA ALA A 57 -12.97 -12.23 -5.44
C ALA A 57 -14.11 -13.12 -5.91
N ALA A 58 -14.77 -12.76 -7.01
CA ALA A 58 -15.88 -13.50 -7.59
C ALA A 58 -15.48 -14.86 -8.22
N ALA A 59 -14.17 -15.20 -8.22
CA ALA A 59 -13.68 -16.37 -8.91
C ALA A 59 -12.61 -17.12 -8.10
N ASP A 60 -12.66 -18.44 -8.14
CA ASP A 60 -11.68 -19.34 -7.51
C ASP A 60 -10.44 -19.53 -8.40
N ARG A 61 -9.73 -18.42 -8.69
CA ARG A 61 -8.48 -18.43 -9.44
C ARG A 61 -7.30 -18.09 -8.53
N PRO A 62 -6.10 -18.69 -8.74
CA PRO A 62 -4.94 -18.48 -7.87
C PRO A 62 -4.28 -17.10 -8.14
N VAL A 63 -4.90 -16.05 -7.65
CA VAL A 63 -4.37 -14.68 -7.68
C VAL A 63 -3.90 -14.29 -6.28
N VAL A 64 -2.63 -13.93 -6.15
CA VAL A 64 -2.04 -13.42 -4.92
C VAL A 64 -1.82 -11.91 -5.08
N VAL A 65 -2.49 -11.12 -4.26
CA VAL A 65 -2.33 -9.68 -4.21
C VAL A 65 -1.41 -9.33 -3.04
N VAL A 66 -0.21 -8.87 -3.34
CA VAL A 66 0.73 -8.38 -2.32
C VAL A 66 0.50 -6.87 -2.15
N VAL A 67 -0.02 -6.47 -1.02
CA VAL A 67 -0.16 -5.05 -0.66
C VAL A 67 1.12 -4.60 0.04
N ASN A 68 1.90 -3.75 -0.63
CA ASN A 68 3.08 -3.11 -0.06
C ASN A 68 2.65 -1.81 0.62
N ASP A 69 2.41 -1.90 1.94
CA ASP A 69 1.86 -0.80 2.73
C ASP A 69 2.96 -0.07 3.50
N ASN A 70 3.29 1.12 3.04
CA ASN A 70 4.22 2.03 3.72
C ASN A 70 3.57 3.35 4.14
N GLY A 71 2.27 3.52 3.90
CA GLY A 71 1.47 4.68 4.31
C GLY A 71 1.62 5.91 3.43
N ARG A 72 2.29 5.80 2.28
CA ARG A 72 2.44 6.95 1.37
C ARG A 72 2.79 6.55 -0.07
N SER A 73 2.53 7.48 -1.00
CA SER A 73 3.14 7.48 -2.33
C SER A 73 4.12 8.66 -2.45
N TYR A 74 3.86 9.72 -3.19
CA TYR A 74 4.58 11.00 -3.08
C TYR A 74 4.21 11.72 -1.77
N ALA A 75 2.91 11.78 -1.45
CA ALA A 75 2.36 12.26 -0.20
C ALA A 75 1.85 11.09 0.68
N PRO A 76 1.57 11.32 1.97
CA PRO A 76 0.87 10.34 2.78
C PRO A 76 -0.46 9.92 2.13
N THR A 77 -0.75 8.60 2.15
CA THR A 77 -2.01 8.09 1.65
C THR A 77 -3.18 8.63 2.49
N ALA A 78 -4.21 9.16 1.83
CA ALA A 78 -5.37 9.79 2.46
C ALA A 78 -6.66 9.00 2.27
N GLY A 79 -7.69 9.33 3.05
CA GLY A 79 -9.04 8.76 2.93
C GLY A 79 -9.30 7.53 3.79
N GLY A 80 -10.54 7.02 3.73
CA GLY A 80 -11.00 5.93 4.59
C GLY A 80 -10.22 4.62 4.45
N LEU A 81 -9.70 4.31 3.25
CA LEU A 81 -8.84 3.14 3.06
C LEU A 81 -7.49 3.30 3.77
N ALA A 82 -6.90 4.50 3.73
CA ALA A 82 -5.66 4.78 4.45
C ALA A 82 -5.84 4.61 5.96
N GLU A 83 -6.95 5.09 6.52
CA GLU A 83 -7.30 4.89 7.93
C GLU A 83 -7.50 3.41 8.25
N HIS A 84 -8.15 2.66 7.37
CA HIS A 84 -8.35 1.23 7.51
C HIS A 84 -7.01 0.47 7.54
N LEU A 85 -6.11 0.73 6.59
CA LEU A 85 -4.78 0.13 6.55
C LEU A 85 -3.93 0.55 7.75
N ALA A 86 -4.02 1.82 8.18
CA ALA A 86 -3.38 2.30 9.40
C ALA A 86 -3.86 1.53 10.64
N GLY A 87 -5.16 1.24 10.74
CA GLY A 87 -5.73 0.39 11.78
C GLY A 87 -5.15 -1.04 11.77
N LEU A 88 -4.95 -1.62 10.58
CA LEU A 88 -4.31 -2.93 10.43
C LEU A 88 -2.84 -2.92 10.86
N ARG A 89 -2.07 -1.87 10.48
CA ARG A 89 -0.67 -1.69 10.91
C ARG A 89 -0.52 -1.60 12.43
N MET A 90 -1.39 -0.83 13.07
CA MET A 90 -1.36 -0.68 14.53
C MET A 90 -1.58 -2.01 15.27
N ARG A 91 -2.41 -2.89 14.72
CA ARG A 91 -2.63 -4.23 15.30
C ARG A 91 -1.41 -5.14 15.21
N ALA A 92 -0.64 -5.08 14.14
CA ALA A 92 0.61 -5.84 14.04
C ALA A 92 1.58 -5.49 15.18
N GLY A 93 1.68 -4.20 15.52
CA GLY A 93 2.43 -3.73 16.68
C GLY A 93 1.87 -4.29 18.01
N TYR A 94 0.56 -4.25 18.19
CA TYR A 94 -0.12 -4.75 19.38
C TYR A 94 0.03 -6.27 19.53
N GLU A 95 -0.15 -7.05 18.45
CA GLU A 95 0.01 -8.51 18.50
C GLU A 95 1.46 -8.93 18.77
N ARG A 96 2.45 -8.20 18.26
CA ARG A 96 3.88 -8.42 18.55
C ARG A 96 4.18 -8.17 20.04
N VAL A 97 3.65 -7.08 20.62
CA VAL A 97 3.78 -6.76 22.04
C VAL A 97 3.05 -7.81 22.90
N MET A 98 1.82 -8.20 22.53
CA MET A 98 1.05 -9.20 23.24
C MET A 98 1.65 -10.60 23.11
N GLY A 99 2.26 -10.94 21.99
CA GLY A 99 3.03 -12.17 21.81
C GLY A 99 4.20 -12.25 22.80
N ASN A 100 4.99 -11.18 22.88
CA ASN A 100 6.11 -11.08 23.82
C ASN A 100 5.68 -11.13 25.29
N VAL A 101 4.52 -10.53 25.61
CA VAL A 101 3.93 -10.59 26.96
C VAL A 101 3.45 -12.01 27.26
N LYS A 102 2.82 -12.70 26.29
CA LYS A 102 2.35 -14.08 26.41
C LYS A 102 3.51 -15.07 26.63
N ASP A 103 4.60 -14.92 25.89
CA ASP A 103 5.79 -15.77 26.03
C ASP A 103 6.49 -15.55 27.38
N ARG A 104 6.43 -14.33 27.93
CA ARG A 104 6.96 -14.03 29.28
C ARG A 104 6.03 -14.54 30.40
N LEU A 105 4.72 -14.38 30.25
CA LEU A 105 3.71 -14.88 31.22
C LEU A 105 3.57 -16.42 31.19
N GLY A 106 3.70 -17.04 30.02
CA GLY A 106 3.65 -18.51 29.90
C GLY A 106 4.81 -19.24 30.57
N ARG A 107 5.87 -18.50 30.94
CA ARG A 107 7.03 -19.02 31.68
C ARG A 107 6.87 -18.91 33.23
N THR A 108 5.77 -18.35 33.73
CA THR A 108 5.49 -18.24 35.17
C THR A 108 4.47 -19.32 35.61
N PRO A 109 4.85 -20.24 36.49
CA PRO A 109 4.06 -21.48 36.78
C PRO A 109 2.77 -21.31 37.56
N VAL A 110 2.42 -20.14 38.07
CA VAL A 110 1.36 -20.00 39.10
C VAL A 110 0.08 -19.30 38.65
N VAL A 111 0.05 -18.64 37.45
CA VAL A 111 -1.11 -17.79 37.06
C VAL A 111 -1.66 -18.15 35.67
N GLY A 112 -1.22 -19.23 35.06
CA GLY A 112 -1.41 -19.50 33.62
C GLY A 112 -2.85 -19.80 33.14
N PRO A 113 -3.53 -20.87 33.57
CA PRO A 113 -4.71 -21.34 32.85
C PRO A 113 -5.96 -20.46 32.92
N PRO A 114 -6.43 -19.97 34.11
CA PRO A 114 -7.69 -19.22 34.14
C PRO A 114 -7.58 -17.81 33.54
N LEU A 115 -6.42 -17.16 33.61
CA LEU A 115 -6.19 -15.86 33.00
C LEU A 115 -6.06 -16.00 31.47
N TYR A 116 -5.52 -17.11 31.01
CA TYR A 116 -5.42 -17.44 29.59
C TYR A 116 -6.78 -17.64 28.92
N GLU A 117 -7.71 -18.37 29.62
CA GLU A 117 -9.09 -18.58 29.13
C GLU A 117 -9.92 -17.29 29.18
N ALA A 118 -9.77 -16.47 30.23
CA ALA A 118 -10.44 -15.17 30.32
C ALA A 118 -9.95 -14.19 29.23
N LEU A 119 -8.65 -14.14 28.95
CA LEU A 119 -8.08 -13.36 27.87
C LEU A 119 -8.48 -13.90 26.47
N HIS A 120 -8.65 -15.21 26.32
CA HIS A 120 -9.13 -15.81 25.07
C HIS A 120 -10.63 -15.53 24.84
N GLY A 121 -11.46 -15.55 25.87
CA GLY A 121 -12.86 -15.19 25.79
C GLY A 121 -13.05 -13.70 25.46
N LEU A 122 -12.29 -12.83 26.13
CA LEU A 122 -12.27 -11.39 25.85
C LEU A 122 -11.75 -11.09 24.43
N LYS A 123 -10.73 -11.83 23.97
CA LYS A 123 -10.17 -11.70 22.62
C LYS A 123 -11.16 -12.11 21.53
N ARG A 124 -12.02 -13.13 21.75
CA ARG A 124 -13.09 -13.49 20.82
C ARG A 124 -14.16 -12.41 20.72
N GLY A 125 -14.67 -11.92 21.86
CA GLY A 125 -15.70 -10.88 21.87
C GLY A 125 -15.25 -9.53 21.31
N ILE A 126 -13.97 -9.19 21.46
CA ILE A 126 -13.38 -7.96 20.87
C ILE A 126 -13.03 -8.17 19.38
N LYS A 127 -12.67 -9.38 18.97
CA LYS A 127 -12.32 -9.69 17.59
C LYS A 127 -13.49 -9.53 16.62
N ASP A 128 -14.71 -9.83 17.08
CA ASP A 128 -15.92 -9.71 16.27
C ASP A 128 -16.45 -8.26 16.18
N ILE A 129 -16.06 -7.39 17.12
CA ILE A 129 -16.52 -5.98 17.15
C ILE A 129 -15.58 -5.05 16.38
N ILE A 130 -14.31 -5.43 16.17
CA ILE A 130 -13.31 -4.57 15.51
C ILE A 130 -12.43 -5.44 14.60
N ALA A 131 -12.95 -5.95 13.49
CA ALA A 131 -12.16 -6.67 12.49
C ALA A 131 -11.96 -5.84 11.21
N PRO A 132 -10.96 -4.93 11.16
CA PRO A 132 -10.69 -4.19 9.92
C PRO A 132 -10.32 -5.10 8.73
N GLN A 133 -9.81 -6.30 8.98
CA GLN A 133 -9.59 -7.33 7.95
C GLN A 133 -10.89 -7.85 7.31
N GLY A 134 -12.04 -7.64 7.96
CA GLY A 134 -13.35 -8.05 7.47
C GLY A 134 -13.66 -7.49 6.08
N MET A 135 -13.22 -6.28 5.76
CA MET A 135 -13.49 -5.68 4.45
C MET A 135 -13.03 -6.56 3.28
N PHE A 136 -11.82 -7.12 3.34
CA PHE A 136 -11.31 -8.01 2.29
C PHE A 136 -11.90 -9.41 2.37
N GLU A 137 -12.13 -9.93 3.58
CA GLU A 137 -12.76 -11.24 3.80
C GLU A 137 -14.25 -11.23 3.41
N ASP A 138 -14.97 -10.13 3.66
CA ASP A 138 -16.35 -9.92 3.23
C ASP A 138 -16.50 -9.85 1.70
N LEU A 139 -15.47 -9.40 0.99
CA LEU A 139 -15.40 -9.49 -0.47
C LEU A 139 -15.11 -10.92 -0.97
N GLY A 140 -14.77 -11.87 -0.11
CA GLY A 140 -14.42 -13.24 -0.47
C GLY A 140 -12.92 -13.50 -0.70
N LEU A 141 -12.07 -12.56 -0.31
CA LEU A 141 -10.61 -12.68 -0.41
C LEU A 141 -10.03 -13.23 0.89
N LYS A 142 -9.14 -14.22 0.80
CA LYS A 142 -8.37 -14.63 1.98
C LYS A 142 -7.36 -13.56 2.33
N TYR A 143 -7.31 -13.16 3.59
CA TYR A 143 -6.34 -12.18 4.08
C TYR A 143 -5.25 -12.84 4.92
N LEU A 144 -3.99 -12.54 4.59
CA LEU A 144 -2.78 -12.95 5.32
C LEU A 144 -1.98 -11.70 5.68
N GLY A 145 -1.81 -11.46 6.96
CA GLY A 145 -1.04 -10.31 7.44
C GLY A 145 -1.65 -9.61 8.67
N PRO A 146 -1.15 -8.44 9.04
CA PRO A 146 0.02 -7.79 8.43
C PRO A 146 1.33 -8.53 8.72
N VAL A 147 2.21 -8.56 7.70
CA VAL A 147 3.54 -9.19 7.75
C VAL A 147 4.59 -8.08 7.74
N ASP A 148 5.68 -8.24 8.47
CA ASP A 148 6.83 -7.35 8.35
C ASP A 148 7.48 -7.56 6.97
N GLY A 149 7.32 -6.55 6.08
CA GLY A 149 7.83 -6.63 4.70
C GLY A 149 9.35 -6.54 4.58
N HIS A 150 10.07 -6.25 5.68
CA HIS A 150 11.53 -6.29 5.75
C HIS A 150 12.07 -7.60 6.34
N ASP A 151 11.19 -8.48 6.81
CA ASP A 151 11.53 -9.84 7.23
C ASP A 151 11.28 -10.81 6.06
N LEU A 152 12.37 -11.16 5.35
CA LEU A 152 12.30 -12.02 4.16
C LEU A 152 11.70 -13.40 4.46
N GLU A 153 12.01 -13.98 5.62
CA GLU A 153 11.47 -15.29 6.02
C GLU A 153 9.95 -15.22 6.23
N ALA A 154 9.48 -14.17 6.91
CA ALA A 154 8.05 -13.94 7.12
C ALA A 154 7.29 -13.73 5.81
N VAL A 155 7.85 -12.95 4.87
CA VAL A 155 7.27 -12.71 3.55
C VAL A 155 7.25 -14.01 2.73
N GLU A 156 8.34 -14.78 2.69
CA GLU A 156 8.40 -16.06 1.96
C GLU A 156 7.39 -17.08 2.50
N ASN A 157 7.26 -17.15 3.83
CA ASN A 157 6.27 -18.01 4.48
C ASN A 157 4.83 -17.60 4.10
N ALA A 158 4.52 -16.30 4.13
CA ALA A 158 3.20 -15.79 3.76
C ALA A 158 2.87 -16.07 2.28
N LEU A 159 3.81 -15.85 1.37
CA LEU A 159 3.65 -16.16 -0.06
C LEU A 159 3.49 -17.65 -0.32
N THR A 160 4.22 -18.49 0.43
CA THR A 160 4.09 -19.95 0.35
C THR A 160 2.69 -20.40 0.79
N LEU A 161 2.16 -19.84 1.88
CA LEU A 161 0.81 -20.12 2.35
C LEU A 161 -0.24 -19.65 1.34
N ALA A 162 -0.08 -18.43 0.79
CA ALA A 162 -0.96 -17.89 -0.23
C ALA A 162 -1.02 -18.80 -1.47
N ARG A 163 0.14 -19.26 -1.96
CA ARG A 163 0.21 -20.18 -3.09
C ARG A 163 -0.49 -21.52 -2.81
N ARG A 164 -0.33 -22.05 -1.59
CA ARG A 164 -0.95 -23.34 -1.18
C ARG A 164 -2.46 -23.22 -1.04
N PHE A 165 -2.97 -22.05 -0.69
CA PHE A 165 -4.42 -21.82 -0.61
C PHE A 165 -5.08 -21.99 -1.98
N GLY A 166 -4.44 -21.56 -3.05
CA GLY A 166 -4.83 -21.82 -4.43
C GLY A 166 -6.04 -21.03 -4.95
N GLY A 167 -6.61 -20.16 -4.15
CA GLY A 167 -7.67 -19.19 -4.50
C GLY A 167 -7.16 -17.74 -4.37
N PRO A 168 -8.05 -16.74 -4.38
CA PRO A 168 -7.68 -15.34 -4.26
C PRO A 168 -7.24 -14.99 -2.83
N VAL A 169 -6.03 -14.43 -2.70
CA VAL A 169 -5.40 -14.11 -1.40
C VAL A 169 -4.79 -12.73 -1.43
N ILE A 170 -5.00 -11.96 -0.35
CA ILE A 170 -4.24 -10.75 -0.07
C ILE A 170 -3.12 -11.09 0.94
N VAL A 171 -1.89 -10.72 0.59
CA VAL A 171 -0.74 -10.72 1.50
C VAL A 171 -0.40 -9.27 1.81
N HIS A 172 -0.68 -8.83 3.03
CA HIS A 172 -0.44 -7.46 3.47
C HIS A 172 0.94 -7.33 4.11
N CYS A 173 1.87 -6.71 3.40
CA CYS A 173 3.24 -6.45 3.86
C CYS A 173 3.37 -5.00 4.32
N VAL A 174 3.74 -4.80 5.57
CA VAL A 174 4.06 -3.47 6.11
C VAL A 174 5.52 -3.17 5.91
N THR A 175 5.81 -2.06 5.24
CA THR A 175 7.18 -1.65 4.93
C THR A 175 7.44 -0.21 5.37
N ARG A 176 8.69 0.23 5.27
CA ARG A 176 9.11 1.63 5.41
C ARG A 176 9.73 2.07 4.10
N LYS A 177 9.20 3.14 3.53
CA LYS A 177 9.72 3.71 2.29
C LYS A 177 11.15 4.21 2.49
N GLY A 178 12.03 3.95 1.53
CA GLY A 178 13.44 4.33 1.60
C GLY A 178 14.30 3.45 2.52
N PHE A 179 13.74 2.44 3.20
CA PHE A 179 14.42 1.63 4.19
C PHE A 179 15.74 1.04 3.69
N GLY A 180 16.80 1.28 4.45
CA GLY A 180 18.16 0.81 4.15
C GLY A 180 18.97 1.78 3.27
N TYR A 181 18.38 2.91 2.85
CA TYR A 181 19.07 3.94 2.09
C TYR A 181 18.91 5.31 2.78
N PRO A 182 19.89 5.74 3.59
CA PRO A 182 19.78 6.95 4.41
C PRO A 182 19.38 8.22 3.65
N PRO A 183 19.83 8.50 2.40
CA PRO A 183 19.35 9.64 1.66
C PRO A 183 17.84 9.64 1.43
N ALA A 184 17.24 8.48 1.14
CA ALA A 184 15.79 8.38 0.96
C ALA A 184 15.03 8.39 2.30
N GLU A 185 15.58 7.77 3.35
CA GLU A 185 14.97 7.78 4.68
C GLU A 185 14.87 9.19 5.27
N ASN A 186 15.86 10.07 4.95
CA ASN A 186 15.95 11.44 5.43
C ASN A 186 15.31 12.46 4.48
N ASP A 187 14.86 12.06 3.32
CA ASP A 187 14.15 12.95 2.40
C ASP A 187 12.71 13.18 2.86
N GLU A 188 12.44 14.38 3.39
CA GLU A 188 11.12 14.77 3.91
C GLU A 188 10.10 15.01 2.81
N ALA A 189 10.54 15.29 1.57
CA ALA A 189 9.65 15.65 0.47
C ALA A 189 8.82 14.46 0.01
N ASP A 190 9.47 13.47 -0.59
CA ASP A 190 8.78 12.30 -1.16
C ASP A 190 9.49 10.97 -0.91
N GLN A 191 10.55 11.00 -0.09
CA GLN A 191 11.41 9.84 0.19
C GLN A 191 11.96 9.21 -1.10
N MET A 192 12.40 10.09 -2.00
CA MET A 192 12.95 9.73 -3.32
C MET A 192 12.00 8.82 -4.13
N HIS A 193 10.70 9.14 -4.13
CA HIS A 193 9.67 8.40 -4.88
C HIS A 193 9.78 8.56 -6.39
N GLY A 194 10.75 8.33 -7.04
CA GLY A 194 10.97 8.53 -8.47
C GLY A 194 11.89 9.70 -8.72
N PRO A 195 13.03 9.68 -8.04
CA PRO A 195 14.05 10.69 -8.27
C PRO A 195 14.53 10.62 -9.73
N GLY A 196 15.02 11.74 -10.26
CA GLY A 196 15.78 11.75 -11.49
C GLY A 196 17.09 10.96 -11.35
N ALA A 197 18.02 11.12 -12.28
CA ALA A 197 19.36 10.59 -12.12
C ALA A 197 20.03 11.23 -10.90
N PHE A 198 20.58 10.43 -10.00
CA PHE A 198 21.22 10.88 -8.75
C PHE A 198 22.51 10.11 -8.50
N ASP A 199 23.38 10.65 -7.67
CA ASP A 199 24.57 9.97 -7.16
C ASP A 199 24.15 8.97 -6.07
N PRO A 200 24.37 7.67 -6.25
CA PRO A 200 23.90 6.67 -5.28
C PRO A 200 24.67 6.69 -3.94
N GLU A 201 25.85 7.33 -3.86
CA GLU A 201 26.59 7.43 -2.60
C GLU A 201 26.08 8.58 -1.74
N THR A 202 25.74 9.73 -2.36
CA THR A 202 25.33 10.95 -1.67
C THR A 202 23.82 11.16 -1.66
N GLY A 203 23.09 10.60 -2.62
CA GLY A 203 21.66 10.89 -2.88
C GLY A 203 21.43 12.20 -3.63
N GLU A 204 22.49 12.94 -4.00
CA GLU A 204 22.35 14.21 -4.69
C GLU A 204 21.86 14.03 -6.12
N LEU A 205 20.85 14.81 -6.51
CA LEU A 205 20.32 14.76 -7.87
C LEU A 205 21.37 15.29 -8.86
N LEU A 206 21.64 14.52 -9.89
CA LEU A 206 22.45 14.96 -11.01
C LEU A 206 21.65 16.02 -11.79
N ALA A 207 22.33 17.08 -12.23
CA ALA A 207 21.71 18.23 -12.87
C ALA A 207 20.68 17.82 -13.92
N SER A 208 19.43 18.22 -13.74
CA SER A 208 18.39 18.06 -14.75
C SER A 208 18.54 19.13 -15.83
N GLY A 209 18.35 18.73 -17.10
CA GLY A 209 18.25 19.69 -18.21
C GLY A 209 17.09 20.67 -18.02
N GLY A 210 17.06 21.74 -18.78
CA GLY A 210 16.21 22.89 -18.85
C GLY A 210 14.82 22.91 -18.17
N ARG A 211 14.11 24.03 -18.31
CA ARG A 211 12.78 24.24 -17.70
C ARG A 211 11.77 23.19 -18.19
N ARG A 212 11.16 22.46 -17.26
CA ARG A 212 10.15 21.41 -17.54
C ARG A 212 8.78 22.02 -17.84
N TRP A 213 7.96 21.33 -18.60
CA TRP A 213 6.56 21.72 -18.85
C TRP A 213 5.76 21.93 -17.55
N THR A 214 6.01 21.11 -16.52
CA THR A 214 5.39 21.24 -15.19
C THR A 214 5.67 22.62 -14.58
N ALA A 215 6.89 23.14 -14.72
CA ALA A 215 7.22 24.46 -14.19
C ALA A 215 6.53 25.58 -14.98
N VAL A 216 6.36 25.42 -16.31
CA VAL A 216 5.59 26.38 -17.13
C VAL A 216 4.13 26.37 -16.70
N PHE A 217 3.56 25.19 -16.54
CA PHE A 217 2.17 25.02 -16.09
C PHE A 217 1.96 25.66 -14.70
N ALA A 218 2.86 25.43 -13.74
CA ALA A 218 2.78 25.98 -12.39
C ALA A 218 2.72 27.51 -12.41
N ASP A 219 3.66 28.15 -13.13
CA ASP A 219 3.74 29.62 -13.21
C ASP A 219 2.49 30.22 -13.86
N GLU A 220 2.01 29.62 -14.97
CA GLU A 220 0.82 30.10 -15.66
C GLU A 220 -0.47 29.90 -14.83
N LEU A 221 -0.59 28.76 -14.14
CA LEU A 221 -1.74 28.51 -13.25
C LEU A 221 -1.79 29.52 -12.12
N GLU A 222 -0.67 29.82 -11.47
CA GLU A 222 -0.60 30.82 -10.42
C GLU A 222 -0.98 32.22 -10.96
N ALA A 223 -0.44 32.61 -12.11
CA ALA A 223 -0.73 33.90 -12.73
C ALA A 223 -2.22 34.06 -13.11
N VAL A 224 -2.85 33.00 -13.61
CA VAL A 224 -4.29 33.02 -13.92
C VAL A 224 -5.14 33.05 -12.64
N ALA A 225 -4.74 32.30 -11.61
CA ALA A 225 -5.46 32.22 -10.34
C ALA A 225 -5.40 33.53 -9.52
N GLU A 226 -4.41 34.39 -9.78
CA GLU A 226 -4.39 35.76 -9.23
C GLU A 226 -5.50 36.64 -9.78
N GLN A 227 -5.91 36.36 -11.00
CA GLN A 227 -6.94 37.17 -11.70
C GLN A 227 -8.33 36.54 -11.59
N ARG A 228 -8.42 35.27 -11.14
CA ARG A 228 -9.67 34.50 -11.09
C ARG A 228 -9.77 33.74 -9.77
N ASP A 229 -10.79 34.08 -9.00
CA ASP A 229 -11.06 33.46 -7.69
C ASP A 229 -11.78 32.09 -7.80
N ASP A 230 -12.34 31.79 -8.95
CA ASP A 230 -13.12 30.57 -9.23
C ASP A 230 -12.24 29.37 -9.64
N ILE A 231 -10.90 29.51 -9.68
CA ILE A 231 -9.98 28.42 -9.97
C ILE A 231 -9.68 27.64 -8.70
N VAL A 232 -9.91 26.33 -8.77
CA VAL A 232 -9.59 25.34 -7.73
C VAL A 232 -8.69 24.27 -8.31
N ALA A 233 -7.67 23.84 -7.57
CA ALA A 233 -6.79 22.75 -7.96
C ALA A 233 -7.14 21.47 -7.19
N ILE A 234 -7.14 20.33 -7.88
CA ILE A 234 -7.35 19.00 -7.27
C ILE A 234 -6.19 18.11 -7.71
N THR A 235 -5.61 17.38 -6.76
CA THR A 235 -4.57 16.40 -7.00
C THR A 235 -4.83 15.12 -6.21
N ALA A 236 -4.16 14.03 -6.57
CA ALA A 236 -4.22 12.75 -5.87
C ALA A 236 -2.80 12.34 -5.46
N ALA A 237 -2.36 12.75 -4.27
CA ALA A 237 -1.04 12.53 -3.69
C ALA A 237 0.14 13.03 -4.57
N MET A 238 -0.11 13.98 -5.49
CA MET A 238 0.85 14.39 -6.53
C MET A 238 1.16 15.89 -6.50
N LEU A 239 1.00 16.56 -5.34
CA LEU A 239 1.09 18.03 -5.22
C LEU A 239 2.37 18.61 -5.85
N GLU A 240 3.53 18.15 -5.41
CA GLU A 240 4.82 18.64 -5.91
C GLU A 240 5.14 18.12 -7.32
N PRO A 241 4.95 16.81 -7.65
CA PRO A 241 5.27 16.29 -8.98
C PRO A 241 4.54 16.95 -10.13
N VAL A 242 3.31 17.43 -9.91
CA VAL A 242 2.52 18.12 -10.96
C VAL A 242 2.64 19.64 -10.93
N GLY A 243 3.48 20.20 -10.02
CA GLY A 243 3.76 21.63 -9.94
C GLY A 243 2.70 22.44 -9.20
N LEU A 244 1.85 21.84 -8.39
CA LEU A 244 0.81 22.54 -7.62
C LEU A 244 1.29 23.08 -6.27
N GLY A 245 2.52 22.80 -5.85
CA GLY A 245 3.03 23.23 -4.56
C GLY A 245 3.04 24.75 -4.36
N GLY A 246 3.40 25.52 -5.38
CA GLY A 246 3.32 26.99 -5.38
C GLY A 246 1.89 27.48 -5.22
N PHE A 247 0.97 26.93 -6.02
CA PHE A 247 -0.45 27.23 -5.97
C PHE A 247 -1.02 26.96 -4.56
N ALA A 248 -0.73 25.81 -3.98
CA ALA A 248 -1.23 25.44 -2.65
C ALA A 248 -0.75 26.37 -1.53
N ARG A 249 0.53 26.81 -1.59
CA ARG A 249 1.07 27.78 -0.63
C ARG A 249 0.43 29.16 -0.77
N ARG A 250 0.11 29.57 -1.99
CA ARG A 250 -0.43 30.90 -2.29
C ARG A 250 -1.95 30.97 -2.09
N PHE A 251 -2.67 29.88 -2.37
CA PHE A 251 -4.14 29.79 -2.32
C PHE A 251 -4.57 28.61 -1.47
N PRO A 252 -4.32 28.58 -0.15
CA PRO A 252 -4.48 27.41 0.71
C PRO A 252 -5.94 26.89 0.77
N ASP A 253 -6.92 27.74 0.53
CA ASP A 253 -8.35 27.40 0.57
C ASP A 253 -8.89 26.95 -0.81
N ARG A 254 -8.04 26.90 -1.84
CA ARG A 254 -8.45 26.61 -3.22
C ARG A 254 -7.78 25.38 -3.80
N TRP A 255 -7.29 24.49 -2.96
CA TRP A 255 -6.73 23.21 -3.44
C TRP A 255 -7.18 22.05 -2.55
N PHE A 256 -7.25 20.86 -3.16
CA PHE A 256 -7.63 19.63 -2.49
C PHE A 256 -6.71 18.50 -2.92
N ASP A 257 -6.22 17.73 -1.94
CA ASP A 257 -5.57 16.44 -2.19
C ASP A 257 -6.55 15.33 -1.82
N VAL A 258 -6.85 14.48 -2.79
CA VAL A 258 -7.82 13.37 -2.62
C VAL A 258 -7.13 12.02 -2.40
N GLY A 259 -5.80 11.99 -2.31
CA GLY A 259 -5.01 10.81 -1.93
C GLY A 259 -4.70 9.84 -3.04
#